data_4cb3fefcaf6b9e004c0b4cf1cbadd721
#
_entry.id   4cb3fefcaf6b9e004c0b4cf1cbadd721
#
_cell.length_a   1.000
_cell.length_b   1.000
_cell.length_c   1.000
_cell.angle_alpha   90.00
_cell.angle_beta   90.00
_cell.angle_gamma   90.00
#
_symmetry.space_group_name_H-M   'P 1'
#
loop_
_entity.id
_entity.type
_entity.pdbx_description
1 polymer ?
#
loop_
_entity_poly.entity_id
_entity_poly.type
_entity_poly.pdbx_seq_one_letter_code
_entity_poly.pdbx_strand_id
1 'polypeptide(L)'
;MTIFNSNGTSNGTYYQLTGSGKSTIILIHGLGLNHQMWQHQTPALAAYGQVLCYDLYGHGQSSPPPEKPGLSMFSRQLAELMDALNIKQATIMGFSLGGMIVRRFAMDYPDRAETIAILHSPHQRTQAAHDHIQNRVYQAQKDGPDATVEDALIRWFTDAF
;
A
#
# COMPACT_ATOMS: atom_id res chain seq x y z
N MET A 1 -1.57 -1.64 -28.34
CA MET A 1 -2.51 -1.05 -27.37
C MET A 1 -1.77 0.04 -26.63
N THR A 2 -2.19 1.29 -26.77
CA THR A 2 -1.50 2.41 -26.10
C THR A 2 -1.84 2.36 -24.62
N ILE A 3 -0.84 2.13 -23.76
CA ILE A 3 -1.02 2.16 -22.31
C ILE A 3 -1.03 3.63 -21.91
N PHE A 4 -2.17 4.10 -21.42
CA PHE A 4 -2.26 5.44 -20.82
C PHE A 4 -1.61 5.41 -19.44
N ASN A 5 -0.64 6.30 -19.23
CA ASN A 5 -0.02 6.53 -17.94
C ASN A 5 -0.30 7.96 -17.51
N SER A 6 -0.83 8.13 -16.32
CA SER A 6 -0.91 9.44 -15.65
C SER A 6 -0.45 9.31 -14.22
N ASN A 7 0.16 10.36 -13.70
CA ASN A 7 0.49 10.47 -12.28
C ASN A 7 0.01 11.82 -11.75
N GLY A 8 -0.13 11.90 -10.45
CA GLY A 8 -0.57 13.13 -9.81
C GLY A 8 -0.55 13.03 -8.29
N THR A 9 -0.99 14.11 -7.67
CA THR A 9 -1.17 14.17 -6.22
C THR A 9 -2.57 14.65 -5.92
N SER A 10 -3.27 13.95 -5.03
CA SER A 10 -4.58 14.33 -4.53
C SER A 10 -4.60 14.25 -3.01
N ASN A 11 -5.01 15.31 -2.33
CA ASN A 11 -5.02 15.42 -0.86
C ASN A 11 -3.71 14.96 -0.20
N GLY A 12 -2.56 15.31 -0.82
CA GLY A 12 -1.25 14.88 -0.36
C GLY A 12 -0.88 13.42 -0.66
N THR A 13 -1.73 12.68 -1.37
CA THR A 13 -1.46 11.30 -1.80
C THR A 13 -0.94 11.29 -3.23
N TYR A 14 0.30 10.86 -3.41
CA TYR A 14 0.86 10.62 -4.74
C TYR A 14 0.34 9.29 -5.32
N TYR A 15 0.02 9.29 -6.61
CA TYR A 15 -0.48 8.09 -7.30
C TYR A 15 0.01 8.00 -8.74
N GLN A 16 -0.03 6.78 -9.26
CA GLN A 16 0.13 6.46 -10.69
C GLN A 16 -1.06 5.66 -11.17
N LEU A 17 -1.58 6.03 -12.33
CA LEU A 17 -2.69 5.38 -13.00
C LEU A 17 -2.21 4.88 -14.35
N THR A 18 -2.32 3.57 -14.59
CA THR A 18 -1.82 2.89 -15.79
C THR A 18 -2.93 2.08 -16.43
N GLY A 19 -2.99 2.07 -17.75
CA GLY A 19 -4.01 1.35 -18.50
C GLY A 19 -5.32 2.14 -18.65
N SER A 20 -6.34 1.47 -19.13
CA SER A 20 -7.66 2.05 -19.39
C SER A 20 -8.76 0.99 -19.29
N GLY A 21 -9.99 1.42 -19.07
CA GLY A 21 -11.14 0.52 -18.98
C GLY A 21 -12.08 0.92 -17.84
N LYS A 22 -13.15 0.14 -17.68
CA LYS A 22 -14.15 0.41 -16.64
C LYS A 22 -13.80 -0.21 -15.30
N SER A 23 -13.04 -1.32 -15.31
CA SER A 23 -12.58 -1.99 -14.09
C SER A 23 -11.32 -1.31 -13.57
N THR A 24 -11.22 -1.16 -12.26
CA THR A 24 -10.04 -0.60 -11.59
C THR A 24 -9.45 -1.63 -10.64
N ILE A 25 -8.13 -1.80 -10.72
CA ILE A 25 -7.33 -2.60 -9.80
C ILE A 25 -6.45 -1.64 -8.99
N ILE A 26 -6.56 -1.66 -7.68
CA ILE A 26 -5.78 -0.81 -6.78
C ILE A 26 -4.72 -1.65 -6.07
N LEU A 27 -3.47 -1.19 -6.08
CA LEU A 27 -2.33 -1.89 -5.50
C LEU A 27 -1.74 -1.09 -4.34
N ILE A 28 -1.72 -1.69 -3.14
CA ILE A 28 -1.26 -1.05 -1.90
C ILE A 28 0.03 -1.70 -1.44
N HIS A 29 1.09 -0.92 -1.31
CA HIS A 29 2.42 -1.38 -0.91
C HIS A 29 2.54 -1.68 0.60
N GLY A 30 3.66 -2.29 1.00
CA GLY A 30 4.01 -2.57 2.39
C GLY A 30 4.73 -1.42 3.10
N LEU A 31 4.93 -1.57 4.41
CA LEU A 31 5.67 -0.62 5.22
C LEU A 31 7.11 -0.46 4.72
N GLY A 32 7.59 0.78 4.60
CA GLY A 32 8.93 1.11 4.12
C GLY A 32 9.13 0.96 2.61
N LEU A 33 8.06 0.66 1.86
CA LEU A 33 8.06 0.57 0.39
C LEU A 33 7.32 1.76 -0.21
N ASN A 34 7.13 1.76 -1.52
CA ASN A 34 6.35 2.74 -2.27
C ASN A 34 5.67 2.09 -3.47
N HIS A 35 4.93 2.87 -4.27
CA HIS A 35 4.20 2.40 -5.46
C HIS A 35 5.06 1.64 -6.46
N GLN A 36 6.37 1.92 -6.55
CA GLN A 36 7.29 1.30 -7.52
C GLN A 36 7.50 -0.21 -7.29
N MET A 37 7.17 -0.73 -6.10
CA MET A 37 7.24 -2.18 -5.87
C MET A 37 6.36 -2.98 -6.86
N TRP A 38 5.35 -2.33 -7.43
CA TRP A 38 4.39 -2.92 -8.36
C TRP A 38 4.77 -2.78 -9.84
N GLN A 39 5.96 -2.21 -10.14
CA GLN A 39 6.40 -1.89 -11.51
C GLN A 39 6.37 -3.10 -12.48
N HIS A 40 6.60 -4.30 -11.96
CA HIS A 40 6.62 -5.53 -12.77
C HIS A 40 5.23 -6.17 -12.91
N GLN A 41 4.29 -5.92 -11.99
CA GLN A 41 2.93 -6.44 -12.02
C GLN A 41 1.98 -5.53 -12.80
N THR A 42 2.19 -4.22 -12.70
CA THR A 42 1.35 -3.19 -13.32
C THR A 42 1.12 -3.40 -14.83
N PRO A 43 2.14 -3.68 -15.67
CA PRO A 43 1.92 -3.87 -17.11
C PRO A 43 1.00 -5.04 -17.43
N ALA A 44 1.14 -6.17 -16.71
CA ALA A 44 0.32 -7.34 -16.91
C ALA A 44 -1.13 -7.10 -16.46
N LEU A 45 -1.32 -6.44 -15.32
CA LEU A 45 -2.65 -6.10 -14.80
C LEU A 45 -3.37 -5.04 -15.64
N ALA A 46 -2.63 -4.10 -16.23
CA ALA A 46 -3.17 -3.07 -17.11
C ALA A 46 -3.82 -3.62 -18.40
N ALA A 47 -3.59 -4.87 -18.74
CA ALA A 47 -4.30 -5.57 -19.81
C ALA A 47 -5.77 -5.88 -19.48
N TYR A 48 -6.11 -5.90 -18.19
CA TYR A 48 -7.46 -6.23 -17.69
C TYR A 48 -8.27 -5.01 -17.26
N GLY A 49 -7.64 -3.86 -17.12
CA GLY A 49 -8.34 -2.64 -16.69
C GLY A 49 -7.36 -1.53 -16.32
N GLN A 50 -7.86 -0.55 -15.61
CA GLN A 50 -7.07 0.54 -15.07
C GLN A 50 -6.38 0.10 -13.77
N VAL A 51 -5.09 0.33 -13.63
CA VAL A 51 -4.30 -0.01 -12.43
C VAL A 51 -3.89 1.26 -11.72
N LEU A 52 -4.30 1.41 -10.46
CA LEU A 52 -3.94 2.49 -9.57
C LEU A 52 -2.93 2.00 -8.53
N CYS A 53 -1.72 2.54 -8.57
CA CYS A 53 -0.73 2.40 -7.52
C CYS A 53 -0.58 3.74 -6.81
N TYR A 54 -0.45 3.76 -5.49
CA TYR A 54 -0.27 5.01 -4.75
C TYR A 54 0.69 4.83 -3.57
N ASP A 55 1.23 5.92 -3.08
CA ASP A 55 2.07 5.95 -1.89
C ASP A 55 1.22 6.22 -0.65
N LEU A 56 1.40 5.41 0.38
CA LEU A 56 0.81 5.66 1.69
C LEU A 56 1.38 6.95 2.29
N TYR A 57 0.62 7.65 3.11
CA TYR A 57 1.13 8.80 3.86
C TYR A 57 2.45 8.44 4.59
N GLY A 58 3.44 9.34 4.50
CA GLY A 58 4.78 9.13 5.05
C GLY A 58 5.68 8.19 4.23
N HIS A 59 5.25 7.78 3.02
CA HIS A 59 6.03 6.94 2.11
C HIS A 59 6.15 7.59 0.73
N GLY A 60 7.22 7.25 0.02
CA GLY A 60 7.45 7.67 -1.36
C GLY A 60 7.32 9.18 -1.56
N GLN A 61 6.39 9.58 -2.40
CA GLN A 61 6.12 10.97 -2.76
C GLN A 61 4.86 11.54 -2.09
N SER A 62 4.19 10.75 -1.23
CA SER A 62 3.06 11.23 -0.45
C SER A 62 3.49 12.09 0.73
N SER A 63 2.62 13.00 1.13
CA SER A 63 2.81 13.87 2.29
C SER A 63 2.97 13.08 3.60
N PRO A 64 3.55 13.68 4.64
CA PRO A 64 3.51 13.12 5.98
C PRO A 64 2.07 12.81 6.43
N PRO A 65 1.87 11.86 7.35
CA PRO A 65 0.55 11.58 7.90
C PRO A 65 -0.07 12.82 8.55
N PRO A 66 -1.34 13.14 8.25
CA PRO A 66 -2.01 14.32 8.83
C PRO A 66 -2.36 14.15 10.32
N GLU A 67 -2.34 12.91 10.80
CA GLU A 67 -2.64 12.54 12.19
C GLU A 67 -1.79 11.32 12.60
N LYS A 68 -1.94 10.84 13.84
CA LYS A 68 -1.25 9.63 14.30
C LYS A 68 -1.58 8.45 13.36
N PRO A 69 -0.57 7.81 12.75
CA PRO A 69 -0.79 6.73 11.80
C PRO A 69 -1.57 5.55 12.39
N GLY A 70 -2.55 5.07 11.64
CA GLY A 70 -3.35 3.91 11.98
C GLY A 70 -4.11 3.38 10.77
N LEU A 71 -4.61 2.15 10.85
CA LEU A 71 -5.28 1.50 9.72
C LEU A 71 -6.50 2.30 9.23
N SER A 72 -7.24 2.95 10.14
CA SER A 72 -8.40 3.78 9.77
C SER A 72 -8.00 5.02 8.97
N MET A 73 -6.86 5.64 9.29
CA MET A 73 -6.33 6.77 8.54
C MET A 73 -5.96 6.35 7.10
N PHE A 74 -5.26 5.23 6.93
CA PHE A 74 -4.92 4.71 5.60
C PHE A 74 -6.13 4.22 4.81
N SER A 75 -7.13 3.64 5.48
CA SER A 75 -8.43 3.28 4.88
C SER A 75 -9.12 4.52 4.32
N ARG A 76 -9.15 5.62 5.08
CA ARG A 76 -9.70 6.90 4.65
C ARG A 76 -8.89 7.53 3.52
N GLN A 77 -7.54 7.48 3.57
CA GLN A 77 -6.67 7.92 2.48
C GLN A 77 -7.06 7.27 1.15
N LEU A 78 -7.30 5.95 1.16
CA LEU A 78 -7.75 5.23 -0.04
C LEU A 78 -9.13 5.68 -0.51
N ALA A 79 -10.09 5.84 0.41
CA ALA A 79 -11.44 6.30 0.06
C ALA A 79 -11.41 7.70 -0.60
N GLU A 80 -10.68 8.64 -0.01
CA GLU A 80 -10.51 10.00 -0.54
C GLU A 80 -9.83 10.01 -1.91
N LEU A 81 -8.82 9.16 -2.12
CA LEU A 81 -8.16 9.01 -3.41
C LEU A 81 -9.12 8.45 -4.47
N MET A 82 -9.89 7.43 -4.12
CA MET A 82 -10.93 6.87 -5.00
C MET A 82 -11.98 7.92 -5.37
N ASP A 83 -12.42 8.75 -4.41
CA ASP A 83 -13.38 9.82 -4.67
C ASP A 83 -12.82 10.88 -5.63
N ALA A 84 -11.58 11.32 -5.40
CA ALA A 84 -10.91 12.30 -6.24
C ALA A 84 -10.71 11.80 -7.70
N LEU A 85 -10.55 10.49 -7.88
CA LEU A 85 -10.39 9.85 -9.19
C LEU A 85 -11.73 9.34 -9.78
N ASN A 86 -12.86 9.59 -9.13
CA ASN A 86 -14.19 9.10 -9.50
C ASN A 86 -14.27 7.57 -9.63
N ILE A 87 -13.49 6.84 -8.83
CA ILE A 87 -13.52 5.38 -8.74
C ILE A 87 -14.57 4.98 -7.70
N LYS A 88 -15.68 4.45 -8.15
CA LYS A 88 -16.78 4.04 -7.24
C LYS A 88 -16.49 2.74 -6.52
N GLN A 89 -15.95 1.76 -7.24
CA GLN A 89 -15.66 0.41 -6.77
C GLN A 89 -14.42 -0.13 -7.46
N ALA A 90 -13.65 -0.99 -6.79
CA ALA A 90 -12.42 -1.56 -7.35
C ALA A 90 -12.08 -2.94 -6.78
N THR A 91 -11.30 -3.70 -7.53
CA THR A 91 -10.51 -4.81 -7.00
C THR A 91 -9.30 -4.23 -6.26
N ILE A 92 -9.12 -4.57 -4.99
CA ILE A 92 -8.08 -3.96 -4.13
C ILE A 92 -7.11 -5.04 -3.66
N MET A 93 -5.84 -4.87 -3.97
CA MET A 93 -4.77 -5.80 -3.60
C MET A 93 -3.78 -5.10 -2.68
N GLY A 94 -3.38 -5.75 -1.60
CA GLY A 94 -2.43 -5.18 -0.66
C GLY A 94 -1.37 -6.17 -0.18
N PHE A 95 -0.13 -5.71 -0.13
CA PHE A 95 1.01 -6.46 0.36
C PHE A 95 1.37 -6.06 1.80
N SER A 96 1.55 -7.03 2.70
CA SER A 96 1.99 -6.80 4.09
C SER A 96 1.10 -5.78 4.81
N LEU A 97 1.59 -4.58 5.15
CA LEU A 97 0.78 -3.47 5.70
C LEU A 97 -0.39 -3.13 4.76
N GLY A 98 -0.15 -3.10 3.45
CA GLY A 98 -1.20 -2.89 2.46
C GLY A 98 -2.35 -3.90 2.58
N GLY A 99 -2.05 -5.17 2.85
CA GLY A 99 -3.07 -6.19 3.09
C GLY A 99 -3.86 -5.98 4.39
N MET A 100 -3.25 -5.38 5.42
CA MET A 100 -3.98 -4.97 6.63
C MET A 100 -4.94 -3.79 6.32
N ILE A 101 -4.48 -2.86 5.48
CA ILE A 101 -5.28 -1.72 5.02
C ILE A 101 -6.46 -2.19 4.17
N VAL A 102 -6.24 -3.15 3.24
CA VAL A 102 -7.32 -3.75 2.44
C VAL A 102 -8.42 -4.33 3.31
N ARG A 103 -8.06 -5.11 4.34
CA ARG A 103 -9.06 -5.66 5.29
C ARG A 103 -9.83 -4.55 6.01
N ARG A 104 -9.13 -3.54 6.48
CA ARG A 104 -9.74 -2.40 7.16
C ARG A 104 -10.67 -1.65 6.21
N PHE A 105 -10.25 -1.38 4.98
CA PHE A 105 -11.03 -0.70 3.97
C PHE A 105 -12.32 -1.47 3.61
N ALA A 106 -12.23 -2.78 3.43
CA ALA A 106 -13.41 -3.60 3.15
C ALA A 106 -14.43 -3.61 4.30
N MET A 107 -13.97 -3.41 5.55
CA MET A 107 -14.86 -3.26 6.71
C MET A 107 -15.47 -1.87 6.77
N ASP A 108 -14.70 -0.81 6.48
CA ASP A 108 -15.17 0.58 6.57
C ASP A 108 -16.05 0.96 5.37
N TYR A 109 -15.75 0.41 4.17
CA TYR A 109 -16.36 0.76 2.89
C TYR A 109 -16.72 -0.49 2.07
N PRO A 110 -17.61 -1.38 2.56
CA PRO A 110 -17.88 -2.68 1.93
C PRO A 110 -18.37 -2.55 0.47
N ASP A 111 -19.12 -1.52 0.15
CA ASP A 111 -19.66 -1.28 -1.19
C ASP A 111 -18.60 -0.74 -2.18
N ARG A 112 -17.40 -0.38 -1.69
CA ARG A 112 -16.30 0.15 -2.50
C ARG A 112 -15.27 -0.93 -2.89
N ALA A 113 -15.27 -2.07 -2.21
CA ALA A 113 -14.38 -3.20 -2.45
C ALA A 113 -15.13 -4.30 -3.22
N GLU A 114 -14.95 -4.36 -4.54
CA GLU A 114 -15.55 -5.40 -5.38
C GLU A 114 -14.91 -6.76 -5.09
N THR A 115 -13.60 -6.79 -5.03
CA THR A 115 -12.80 -7.98 -4.70
C THR A 115 -11.58 -7.53 -3.90
N ILE A 116 -11.14 -8.35 -2.98
CA ILE A 116 -9.91 -8.09 -2.22
C ILE A 116 -8.90 -9.23 -2.39
N ALA A 117 -7.62 -8.87 -2.51
CA ALA A 117 -6.51 -9.80 -2.45
C ALA A 117 -5.51 -9.37 -1.38
N ILE A 118 -5.20 -10.28 -0.47
CA ILE A 118 -4.33 -10.03 0.68
C ILE A 118 -3.07 -10.85 0.49
N LEU A 119 -1.94 -10.16 0.24
CA LEU A 119 -0.67 -10.77 -0.10
C LEU A 119 0.29 -10.66 1.08
N HIS A 120 0.75 -11.81 1.57
CA HIS A 120 1.77 -11.92 2.63
C HIS A 120 1.54 -10.95 3.81
N SER A 121 0.31 -10.92 4.31
CA SER A 121 -0.12 -9.99 5.36
C SER A 121 -0.60 -10.74 6.60
N PRO A 122 -0.05 -10.44 7.79
CA PRO A 122 -0.48 -11.11 9.01
C PRO A 122 -1.90 -10.68 9.39
N HIS A 123 -2.74 -11.64 9.79
CA HIS A 123 -4.04 -11.33 10.39
C HIS A 123 -4.00 -11.45 11.92
N GLN A 124 -3.13 -12.29 12.43
CA GLN A 124 -2.89 -12.48 13.86
C GLN A 124 -1.38 -12.60 14.11
N ARG A 125 -0.91 -12.02 15.19
CA ARG A 125 0.49 -12.10 15.59
C ARG A 125 0.63 -12.84 16.92
N THR A 126 1.67 -13.65 17.03
CA THR A 126 2.09 -14.19 18.32
C THR A 126 2.69 -13.08 19.20
N GLN A 127 2.75 -13.30 20.52
CA GLN A 127 3.38 -12.36 21.44
C GLN A 127 4.83 -12.07 21.02
N ALA A 128 5.61 -13.10 20.68
CA ALA A 128 6.99 -12.94 20.23
C ALA A 128 7.11 -12.05 18.96
N ALA A 129 6.19 -12.20 18.00
CA ALA A 129 6.17 -11.35 16.82
C ALA A 129 5.81 -9.89 17.15
N HIS A 130 4.94 -9.69 18.15
CA HIS A 130 4.61 -8.36 18.65
C HIS A 130 5.82 -7.70 19.33
N ASP A 131 6.49 -8.41 20.21
CA ASP A 131 7.67 -7.92 20.93
C ASP A 131 8.82 -7.55 19.97
N HIS A 132 9.03 -8.37 18.94
CA HIS A 132 10.01 -8.07 17.89
C HIS A 132 9.69 -6.75 17.15
N ILE A 133 8.42 -6.49 16.86
CA ILE A 133 8.01 -5.22 16.22
C ILE A 133 8.25 -4.05 17.17
N GLN A 134 7.91 -4.18 18.46
CA GLN A 134 8.13 -3.12 19.44
C GLN A 134 9.62 -2.79 19.58
N ASN A 135 10.49 -3.79 19.60
CA ASN A 135 11.94 -3.59 19.64
C ASN A 135 12.46 -2.84 18.42
N ARG A 136 11.96 -3.16 17.22
CA ARG A 136 12.31 -2.41 15.99
C ARG A 136 11.83 -0.97 16.02
N VAL A 137 10.61 -0.73 16.50
CA VAL A 137 10.08 0.64 16.66
C VAL A 137 10.96 1.42 17.63
N TYR A 138 11.31 0.83 18.76
CA TYR A 138 12.21 1.44 19.75
C TYR A 138 13.58 1.77 19.14
N GLN A 139 14.16 0.83 18.39
CA GLN A 139 15.45 1.01 17.73
C GLN A 139 15.40 2.14 16.68
N ALA A 140 14.36 2.17 15.84
CA ALA A 140 14.18 3.22 14.87
C ALA A 140 13.96 4.61 15.50
N GLN A 141 13.28 4.67 16.64
CA GLN A 141 13.10 5.94 17.39
C GLN A 141 14.41 6.44 18.04
N LYS A 142 15.24 5.52 18.51
CA LYS A 142 16.51 5.83 19.18
C LYS A 142 17.62 6.18 18.20
N ASP A 143 17.81 5.38 17.17
CA ASP A 143 18.98 5.39 16.30
C ASP A 143 18.66 5.83 14.86
N GLY A 144 17.40 6.18 14.60
CA GLY A 144 16.89 6.55 13.27
C GLY A 144 16.36 5.35 12.47
N PRO A 145 15.57 5.60 11.40
CA PRO A 145 14.95 4.54 10.62
C PRO A 145 15.97 3.64 9.91
N ASP A 146 17.13 4.16 9.54
CA ASP A 146 18.20 3.42 8.86
C ASP A 146 18.77 2.29 9.70
N ALA A 147 18.75 2.39 11.02
CA ALA A 147 19.21 1.36 11.94
C ALA A 147 18.47 0.01 11.82
N THR A 148 17.34 -0.02 11.12
CA THR A 148 16.53 -1.24 10.93
C THR A 148 16.62 -1.82 9.50
N VAL A 149 17.41 -1.21 8.62
CA VAL A 149 17.48 -1.59 7.19
C VAL A 149 18.17 -2.94 7.02
N GLU A 150 19.33 -3.14 7.66
CA GLU A 150 20.10 -4.39 7.55
C GLU A 150 19.29 -5.60 8.01
N ASP A 151 18.63 -5.50 9.18
CA ASP A 151 17.73 -6.53 9.68
C ASP A 151 16.54 -6.79 8.74
N ALA A 152 16.07 -5.78 8.04
CA ALA A 152 15.01 -5.93 7.05
C ALA A 152 15.50 -6.69 5.82
N LEU A 153 16.69 -6.39 5.33
CA LEU A 153 17.30 -7.07 4.17
C LEU A 153 17.53 -8.55 4.46
N ILE A 154 18.13 -8.89 5.60
CA ILE A 154 18.34 -10.29 6.04
C ILE A 154 17.02 -11.07 6.13
N ARG A 155 15.94 -10.41 6.55
CA ARG A 155 14.62 -11.04 6.66
C ARG A 155 13.91 -11.23 5.32
N TRP A 156 14.13 -10.34 4.37
CA TRP A 156 13.39 -10.31 3.11
C TRP A 156 14.09 -11.07 1.99
N PHE A 157 15.38 -11.23 2.08
CA PHE A 157 16.19 -11.83 1.04
C PHE A 157 17.02 -13.00 1.59
N THR A 158 17.32 -13.96 0.73
CA THR A 158 18.23 -15.07 1.04
C THR A 158 19.65 -14.68 0.66
N ASP A 159 20.64 -15.41 1.19
CA ASP A 159 22.06 -15.18 0.87
C ASP A 159 22.38 -15.32 -0.63
N ALA A 160 21.50 -15.99 -1.38
CA ALA A 160 21.64 -16.19 -2.82
C ALA A 160 20.98 -15.09 -3.68
N PHE A 161 20.35 -14.10 -3.04
CA PHE A 161 19.70 -12.96 -3.71
C PHE A 161 20.68 -11.79 -3.74
#